data_b1779b434b845b02ab66253397b2b118
#
_entry.id   b1779b434b845b02ab66253397b2b118
#
_cell.length_a   1.000
_cell.length_b   1.000
_cell.length_c   1.000
_cell.angle_alpha   90.00
_cell.angle_beta   90.00
_cell.angle_gamma   90.00
#
_symmetry.space_group_name_H-M   'P 1'
#
loop_
_entity.id
_entity.type
_entity.pdbx_description
1 polymer ?
#
loop_
_entity_poly.entity_id
_entity_poly.type
_entity_poly.pdbx_seq_one_letter_code
_entity_poly.pdbx_strand_id
1 'polypeptide(L)'
;RIVGRIAAPLFLYAVIQAMHHSSDKKRYIFRLYKYHICICILEIILSYLAHSKVSFNVIPEWLFTAIYIYLIDMIIKKDHIIRHIVLMFIPILIGIGSFIIGDSYSLIKVFLPNIFTIQYSPFFLILGIIWYYVKKKRSQIIALIFFSVFVLIGSYIVSISQCWVYTGLFNYTQVWMVLAAPFIALYDNCKGKNMKKFFYIYYPVHICAFLLIGGFVH
;
A
#
# COMPACT_ATOMS: atom_id res chain seq x y z
N ARG A 1 -16.30 5.55 -2.81
CA ARG A 1 -15.24 4.52 -2.98
C ARG A 1 -14.32 4.77 -4.18
N ILE A 2 -14.80 5.32 -5.32
CA ILE A 2 -14.00 5.57 -6.54
C ILE A 2 -12.85 6.55 -6.26
N VAL A 3 -13.12 7.68 -5.60
CA VAL A 3 -12.11 8.70 -5.29
C VAL A 3 -10.92 8.12 -4.51
N GLY A 4 -11.18 7.24 -3.53
CA GLY A 4 -10.12 6.56 -2.79
C GLY A 4 -9.25 5.65 -3.67
N ARG A 5 -9.83 5.06 -4.75
CA ARG A 5 -9.08 4.23 -5.69
C ARG A 5 -8.19 5.05 -6.61
N ILE A 6 -8.58 6.28 -6.96
CA ILE A 6 -7.72 7.22 -7.71
C ILE A 6 -6.55 7.70 -6.83
N ALA A 7 -6.81 7.95 -5.55
CA ALA A 7 -5.79 8.45 -4.63
C ALA A 7 -4.66 7.42 -4.39
N ALA A 8 -4.98 6.12 -4.36
CA ALA A 8 -4.00 5.07 -4.05
C ALA A 8 -2.76 5.07 -4.97
N PRO A 9 -2.88 5.06 -6.31
CA PRO A 9 -1.72 5.14 -7.21
C PRO A 9 -0.96 6.46 -7.07
N LEU A 10 -1.64 7.57 -6.79
CA LEU A 10 -0.99 8.86 -6.59
C LEU A 10 -0.10 8.86 -5.34
N PHE A 11 -0.60 8.27 -4.24
CA PHE A 11 0.21 8.12 -3.04
C PHE A 11 1.36 7.13 -3.25
N LEU A 12 1.14 6.01 -3.94
CA LEU A 12 2.20 5.08 -4.31
C LEU A 12 3.27 5.80 -5.13
N TYR A 13 2.87 6.60 -6.11
CA TYR A 13 3.77 7.40 -6.92
C TYR A 13 4.59 8.39 -6.08
N ALA A 14 3.95 9.06 -5.11
CA ALA A 14 4.64 9.95 -4.18
C ALA A 14 5.67 9.21 -3.29
N VAL A 15 5.36 7.98 -2.84
CA VAL A 15 6.30 7.13 -2.11
C VAL A 15 7.52 6.79 -2.97
N ILE A 16 7.32 6.45 -4.24
CA ILE A 16 8.38 6.13 -5.19
C ILE A 16 9.28 7.35 -5.42
N GLN A 17 8.69 8.53 -5.63
CA GLN A 17 9.45 9.78 -5.74
C GLN A 17 10.23 10.09 -4.46
N ALA A 18 9.63 9.85 -3.29
CA ALA A 18 10.34 10.00 -2.02
C ALA A 18 11.52 9.02 -1.88
N MET A 19 11.38 7.77 -2.36
CA MET A 19 12.47 6.79 -2.39
C MET A 19 13.60 7.17 -3.35
N HIS A 20 13.30 7.82 -4.49
CA HIS A 20 14.31 8.33 -5.43
C HIS A 20 15.09 9.50 -4.83
N HIS A 21 14.42 10.43 -4.15
CA HIS A 21 15.02 11.65 -3.63
C HIS A 21 15.54 11.53 -2.19
N SER A 22 15.35 10.39 -1.53
CA SER A 22 15.80 10.19 -0.15
C SER A 22 17.29 9.84 -0.11
N SER A 23 18.09 10.63 0.60
CA SER A 23 19.49 10.31 0.89
C SER A 23 19.61 9.09 1.82
N ASP A 24 18.66 8.89 2.73
CA ASP A 24 18.63 7.78 3.69
C ASP A 24 17.30 7.03 3.58
N LYS A 25 17.29 5.98 2.76
CA LYS A 25 16.12 5.13 2.54
C LYS A 25 15.70 4.36 3.79
N LYS A 26 16.66 3.94 4.64
CA LYS A 26 16.35 3.24 5.90
C LYS A 26 15.56 4.13 6.84
N ARG A 27 15.99 5.40 7.00
CA ARG A 27 15.26 6.38 7.81
C ARG A 27 13.88 6.67 7.26
N TYR A 28 13.70 6.66 5.94
CA TYR A 28 12.38 6.81 5.32
C TYR A 28 11.46 5.62 5.64
N ILE A 29 11.95 4.39 5.47
CA ILE A 29 11.23 3.15 5.80
C ILE A 29 10.83 3.14 7.29
N PHE A 30 11.75 3.52 8.18
CA PHE A 30 11.48 3.57 9.61
C PHE A 30 10.40 4.60 9.98
N ARG A 31 10.33 5.74 9.27
CA ARG A 31 9.21 6.69 9.43
C ARG A 31 7.89 6.12 8.99
N LEU A 32 7.84 5.43 7.86
CA LEU A 32 6.62 4.74 7.41
C LEU A 32 6.17 3.68 8.41
N TYR A 33 7.11 2.92 8.97
CA TYR A 33 6.82 1.92 9.98
C TYR A 33 6.24 2.54 11.27
N LYS A 34 6.83 3.62 11.78
CA LYS A 34 6.26 4.36 12.93
C LYS A 34 4.85 4.85 12.65
N TYR A 35 4.64 5.37 11.45
CA TYR A 35 3.32 5.87 11.04
C TYR A 35 2.31 4.73 10.91
N HIS A 36 2.72 3.56 10.41
CA HIS A 36 1.91 2.35 10.43
C HIS A 36 1.42 2.00 11.84
N ILE A 37 2.33 1.97 12.83
CA ILE A 37 1.98 1.69 14.23
C ILE A 37 0.94 2.71 14.74
N CYS A 38 1.16 4.00 14.52
CA CYS A 38 0.21 5.03 14.94
C CYS A 38 -1.19 4.83 14.34
N ILE A 39 -1.26 4.48 13.05
CA ILE A 39 -2.55 4.23 12.38
C ILE A 39 -3.20 2.93 12.90
N CYS A 40 -2.44 1.87 13.17
CA CYS A 40 -2.98 0.65 13.76
C CYS A 40 -3.57 0.90 15.15
N ILE A 41 -2.90 1.69 15.98
CA ILE A 41 -3.43 2.06 17.30
C ILE A 41 -4.75 2.84 17.14
N LEU A 42 -4.79 3.77 16.18
CA LEU A 42 -6.01 4.52 15.87
C LEU A 42 -7.14 3.59 15.40
N GLU A 43 -6.86 2.61 14.53
CA GLU A 43 -7.83 1.60 14.10
C GLU A 43 -8.42 0.81 15.29
N ILE A 44 -7.58 0.43 16.25
CA ILE A 44 -8.01 -0.30 17.45
C ILE A 44 -8.95 0.58 18.28
N ILE A 45 -8.56 1.84 18.54
CA ILE A 45 -9.38 2.79 19.31
C ILE A 45 -10.72 3.03 18.61
N LEU A 46 -10.72 3.30 17.31
CA LEU A 46 -11.94 3.54 16.55
C LEU A 46 -12.83 2.30 16.46
N SER A 47 -12.25 1.11 16.34
CA SER A 47 -13.00 -0.15 16.34
C SER A 47 -13.68 -0.39 17.67
N TYR A 48 -13.02 -0.04 18.79
CA TYR A 48 -13.60 -0.11 20.12
C TYR A 48 -14.75 0.87 20.29
N LEU A 49 -14.57 2.13 19.88
CA LEU A 49 -15.59 3.17 20.00
C LEU A 49 -16.80 2.94 19.09
N ALA A 50 -16.58 2.42 17.88
CA ALA A 50 -17.62 2.15 16.90
C ALA A 50 -18.32 0.80 17.12
N HIS A 51 -17.91 -0.02 18.11
CA HIS A 51 -18.38 -1.39 18.32
C HIS A 51 -18.38 -2.24 17.04
N SER A 52 -17.48 -1.91 16.08
CA SER A 52 -17.40 -2.56 14.78
C SER A 52 -15.95 -2.59 14.29
N LYS A 53 -15.61 -3.59 13.46
CA LYS A 53 -14.26 -3.71 12.91
C LYS A 53 -13.97 -2.58 11.89
N VAL A 54 -13.16 -1.63 12.29
CA VAL A 54 -12.69 -0.53 11.41
C VAL A 54 -11.32 -0.90 10.85
N SER A 55 -11.16 -0.89 9.52
CA SER A 55 -9.89 -1.16 8.84
C SER A 55 -9.72 -0.23 7.66
N PHE A 56 -8.71 0.64 7.73
CA PHE A 56 -8.40 1.63 6.69
C PHE A 56 -6.90 1.83 6.47
N ASN A 57 -6.05 1.10 7.19
CA ASN A 57 -4.60 1.31 7.15
C ASN A 57 -4.01 0.85 5.81
N VAL A 58 -3.66 1.80 4.96
CA VAL A 58 -2.99 1.56 3.67
C VAL A 58 -1.45 1.67 3.76
N ILE A 59 -0.93 2.05 4.93
CA ILE A 59 0.50 2.29 5.12
C ILE A 59 1.36 1.03 4.93
N PRO A 60 0.93 -0.19 5.34
CA PRO A 60 1.69 -1.41 5.10
C PRO A 60 2.07 -1.62 3.64
N GLU A 61 1.19 -1.24 2.71
CA GLU A 61 1.42 -1.34 1.27
C GLU A 61 2.61 -0.50 0.81
N TRP A 62 2.66 0.75 1.27
CA TRP A 62 3.77 1.66 0.97
C TRP A 62 5.05 1.28 1.70
N LEU A 63 4.91 0.76 2.93
CA LEU A 63 6.03 0.26 3.72
C LEU A 63 6.69 -0.94 3.03
N PHE A 64 5.92 -1.95 2.62
CA PHE A 64 6.45 -3.11 1.90
C PHE A 64 7.06 -2.71 0.55
N THR A 65 6.40 -1.84 -0.21
CA THR A 65 6.96 -1.31 -1.46
C THR A 65 8.34 -0.69 -1.21
N ALA A 66 8.47 0.16 -0.20
CA ALA A 66 9.74 0.80 0.13
C ALA A 66 10.81 -0.21 0.62
N ILE A 67 10.41 -1.22 1.41
CA ILE A 67 11.31 -2.29 1.88
C ILE A 67 11.83 -3.09 0.68
N TYR A 68 10.94 -3.58 -0.21
CA TYR A 68 11.35 -4.37 -1.36
C TYR A 68 12.24 -3.59 -2.32
N ILE A 69 11.92 -2.32 -2.60
CA ILE A 69 12.79 -1.43 -3.39
C ILE A 69 14.18 -1.32 -2.74
N TYR A 70 14.24 -1.11 -1.43
CA TYR A 70 15.51 -1.02 -0.72
C TYR A 70 16.32 -2.31 -0.82
N LEU A 71 15.69 -3.48 -0.60
CA LEU A 71 16.36 -4.77 -0.65
C LEU A 71 16.86 -5.10 -2.06
N ILE A 72 16.07 -4.82 -3.09
CA ILE A 72 16.46 -5.01 -4.50
C ILE A 72 17.64 -4.10 -4.85
N ASP A 73 17.62 -2.82 -4.42
CA ASP A 73 18.73 -1.89 -4.63
C ASP A 73 20.04 -2.42 -4.01
N MET A 74 19.97 -3.03 -2.81
CA MET A 74 21.15 -3.60 -2.14
C MET A 74 21.67 -4.85 -2.88
N ILE A 75 20.76 -5.69 -3.40
CA ILE A 75 21.13 -6.84 -4.23
C ILE A 75 21.81 -6.38 -5.53
N ILE A 76 21.27 -5.35 -6.20
CA ILE A 76 21.87 -4.80 -7.43
C ILE A 76 23.27 -4.22 -7.15
N LYS A 77 23.47 -3.60 -5.99
CA LYS A 77 24.77 -3.10 -5.54
C LYS A 77 25.75 -4.20 -5.10
N LYS A 78 25.33 -5.46 -5.15
CA LYS A 78 26.09 -6.63 -4.69
C LYS A 78 26.50 -6.58 -3.20
N ASP A 79 25.75 -5.86 -2.36
CA ASP A 79 25.96 -5.80 -0.92
C ASP A 79 25.23 -6.96 -0.25
N HIS A 80 25.98 -7.90 0.34
CA HIS A 80 25.46 -9.05 1.09
C HIS A 80 24.20 -9.70 0.46
N ILE A 81 24.28 -10.11 -0.80
CA ILE A 81 23.18 -10.56 -1.65
C ILE A 81 22.31 -11.61 -0.94
N ILE A 82 22.92 -12.67 -0.38
CA ILE A 82 22.20 -13.76 0.29
C ILE A 82 21.35 -13.23 1.44
N ARG A 83 21.92 -12.34 2.27
CA ARG A 83 21.20 -11.72 3.39
C ARG A 83 19.95 -10.97 2.90
N HIS A 84 20.08 -10.17 1.84
CA HIS A 84 18.96 -9.36 1.35
C HIS A 84 17.90 -10.24 0.66
N ILE A 85 18.29 -11.32 -0.01
CA ILE A 85 17.35 -12.32 -0.53
C ILE A 85 16.57 -12.96 0.62
N VAL A 86 17.23 -13.42 1.68
CA VAL A 86 16.55 -14.00 2.85
C VAL A 86 15.58 -13.01 3.49
N LEU A 87 15.98 -11.73 3.62
CA LEU A 87 15.11 -10.68 4.15
C LEU A 87 13.85 -10.43 3.31
N MET A 88 13.89 -10.67 1.99
CA MET A 88 12.70 -10.56 1.13
C MET A 88 11.63 -11.62 1.45
N PHE A 89 12.02 -12.79 1.96
CA PHE A 89 11.09 -13.84 2.33
C PHE A 89 10.44 -13.64 3.70
N ILE A 90 11.01 -12.81 4.58
CA ILE A 90 10.48 -12.60 5.94
C ILE A 90 9.02 -12.10 5.93
N PRO A 91 8.62 -11.08 5.14
CA PRO A 91 7.22 -10.65 5.11
C PRO A 91 6.26 -11.73 4.61
N ILE A 92 6.72 -12.59 3.70
CA ILE A 92 5.95 -13.72 3.17
C ILE A 92 5.75 -14.77 4.27
N LEU A 93 6.82 -15.12 5.00
CA LEU A 93 6.75 -16.08 6.11
C LEU A 93 5.85 -15.57 7.24
N ILE A 94 5.93 -14.29 7.59
CA ILE A 94 5.01 -13.65 8.54
C ILE A 94 3.57 -13.76 8.05
N GLY A 95 3.34 -13.49 6.77
CA GLY A 95 2.03 -13.62 6.15
C GLY A 95 1.47 -15.03 6.23
N ILE A 96 2.25 -16.05 5.90
CA ILE A 96 1.85 -17.47 6.01
C ILE A 96 1.60 -17.83 7.48
N GLY A 97 2.50 -17.47 8.39
CA GLY A 97 2.34 -17.73 9.82
C GLY A 97 1.07 -17.11 10.41
N SER A 98 0.63 -15.97 9.89
CA SER A 98 -0.58 -15.30 10.36
C SER A 98 -1.85 -16.11 10.11
N PHE A 99 -1.90 -16.95 9.08
CA PHE A 99 -3.02 -17.85 8.83
C PHE A 99 -3.11 -18.98 9.89
N ILE A 100 -1.96 -19.37 10.45
CA ILE A 100 -1.89 -20.39 11.51
C ILE A 100 -2.34 -19.79 12.86
N ILE A 101 -1.92 -18.54 13.13
CA ILE A 101 -2.22 -17.85 14.40
C ILE A 101 -3.67 -17.37 14.45
N GLY A 102 -4.30 -17.15 13.29
CA GLY A 102 -5.70 -16.74 13.20
C GLY A 102 -5.98 -15.38 13.84
N ASP A 103 -7.08 -15.29 14.61
CA ASP A 103 -7.54 -14.01 15.18
C ASP A 103 -6.56 -13.37 16.17
N SER A 104 -5.74 -14.18 16.85
CA SER A 104 -4.69 -13.67 17.74
C SER A 104 -3.68 -12.78 17.03
N TYR A 105 -3.55 -12.92 15.69
CA TYR A 105 -2.72 -12.05 14.88
C TYR A 105 -3.22 -10.59 14.85
N SER A 106 -4.46 -10.34 15.24
CA SER A 106 -5.04 -8.99 15.22
C SER A 106 -4.26 -7.95 16.02
N LEU A 107 -3.67 -8.33 17.14
CA LEU A 107 -2.78 -7.46 17.94
C LEU A 107 -1.34 -7.46 17.40
N ILE A 108 -0.87 -8.60 16.90
CA ILE A 108 0.49 -8.74 16.37
C ILE A 108 0.68 -7.90 15.11
N LYS A 109 -0.36 -7.69 14.29
CA LYS A 109 -0.31 -6.88 13.04
C LYS A 109 0.12 -5.43 13.27
N VAL A 110 0.00 -4.91 14.50
CA VAL A 110 0.48 -3.57 14.85
C VAL A 110 1.99 -3.46 14.65
N PHE A 111 2.71 -4.52 15.02
CA PHE A 111 4.17 -4.55 14.93
C PHE A 111 4.67 -5.31 13.71
N LEU A 112 3.94 -6.34 13.28
CA LEU A 112 4.28 -7.19 12.14
C LEU A 112 3.15 -7.15 11.11
N PRO A 113 3.15 -6.17 10.17
CA PRO A 113 2.13 -6.10 9.14
C PRO A 113 2.17 -7.35 8.24
N ASN A 114 0.99 -7.77 7.76
CA ASN A 114 0.86 -8.94 6.90
C ASN A 114 0.74 -8.51 5.43
N ILE A 115 1.61 -9.05 4.59
CA ILE A 115 1.66 -8.74 3.15
C ILE A 115 0.42 -9.25 2.38
N PHE A 116 -0.29 -10.25 2.90
CA PHE A 116 -1.48 -10.79 2.24
C PHE A 116 -2.79 -10.10 2.64
N THR A 117 -2.77 -9.32 3.73
CA THR A 117 -3.96 -8.59 4.22
C THR A 117 -3.90 -7.09 3.97
N ILE A 118 -3.02 -6.65 3.06
CA ILE A 118 -2.94 -5.25 2.65
C ILE A 118 -4.16 -4.84 1.82
N GLN A 119 -4.47 -3.53 1.82
CA GLN A 119 -5.73 -2.97 1.29
C GLN A 119 -5.92 -3.14 -0.24
N TYR A 120 -4.82 -3.11 -1.02
CA TYR A 120 -4.88 -3.06 -2.48
C TYR A 120 -4.35 -4.32 -3.17
N SER A 121 -3.91 -5.31 -2.44
CA SER A 121 -3.31 -6.57 -2.87
C SER A 121 -1.79 -6.52 -3.10
N PRO A 122 -1.10 -7.66 -2.96
CA PRO A 122 0.34 -7.77 -3.22
C PRO A 122 0.75 -7.40 -4.66
N PHE A 123 -0.18 -7.49 -5.62
CA PHE A 123 0.09 -7.10 -7.01
C PHE A 123 0.30 -5.59 -7.16
N PHE A 124 -0.35 -4.76 -6.33
CA PHE A 124 -0.12 -3.32 -6.31
C PHE A 124 1.29 -2.95 -5.83
N LEU A 125 1.86 -3.75 -4.93
CA LEU A 125 3.27 -3.69 -4.54
C LEU A 125 4.20 -3.85 -5.74
N ILE A 126 3.91 -4.84 -6.60
CA ILE A 126 4.69 -5.11 -7.82
C ILE A 126 4.64 -3.91 -8.76
N LEU A 127 3.47 -3.28 -8.93
CA LEU A 127 3.33 -2.04 -9.69
C LEU A 127 4.27 -0.95 -9.14
N GLY A 128 4.36 -0.79 -7.81
CA GLY A 128 5.26 0.17 -7.17
C GLY A 128 6.73 -0.11 -7.47
N ILE A 129 7.14 -1.37 -7.41
CA ILE A 129 8.51 -1.79 -7.75
C ILE A 129 8.80 -1.49 -9.23
N ILE A 130 7.90 -1.86 -10.15
CA ILE A 130 8.04 -1.56 -11.58
C ILE A 130 8.20 -0.05 -11.79
N TRP A 131 7.37 0.76 -11.17
CA TRP A 131 7.44 2.22 -11.29
C TRP A 131 8.75 2.81 -10.79
N TYR A 132 9.35 2.22 -9.77
CA TYR A 132 10.65 2.68 -9.26
C TYR A 132 11.77 2.49 -10.28
N TYR A 133 11.81 1.33 -10.97
CA TYR A 133 12.85 1.05 -11.96
C TYR A 133 12.54 1.63 -13.34
N VAL A 134 11.28 1.85 -13.67
CA VAL A 134 10.85 2.44 -14.94
C VAL A 134 10.73 3.96 -14.79
N LYS A 135 11.77 4.69 -15.25
CA LYS A 135 11.86 6.16 -15.09
C LYS A 135 10.97 6.95 -16.06
N LYS A 136 10.62 6.37 -17.22
CA LYS A 136 9.82 7.07 -18.24
C LYS A 136 8.34 7.14 -17.82
N LYS A 137 7.77 8.34 -17.71
CA LYS A 137 6.35 8.54 -17.34
C LYS A 137 5.39 7.76 -18.23
N ARG A 138 5.60 7.76 -19.55
CA ARG A 138 4.75 6.98 -20.48
C ARG A 138 4.71 5.51 -20.11
N SER A 139 5.87 4.91 -19.82
CA SER A 139 5.93 3.50 -19.42
C SER A 139 5.30 3.24 -18.04
N GLN A 140 5.36 4.21 -17.12
CA GLN A 140 4.67 4.12 -15.82
C GLN A 140 3.15 4.14 -15.98
N ILE A 141 2.63 5.01 -16.87
CA ILE A 141 1.21 5.06 -17.22
C ILE A 141 0.77 3.76 -17.91
N ILE A 142 1.55 3.25 -18.85
CA ILE A 142 1.29 1.96 -19.51
C ILE A 142 1.24 0.84 -18.46
N ALA A 143 2.17 0.78 -17.52
CA ALA A 143 2.17 -0.20 -16.44
C ALA A 143 0.89 -0.09 -15.57
N LEU A 144 0.39 1.12 -15.29
CA LEU A 144 -0.87 1.32 -14.58
C LEU A 144 -2.07 0.79 -15.37
N ILE A 145 -2.11 1.05 -16.67
CA ILE A 145 -3.17 0.54 -17.55
C ILE A 145 -3.15 -1.00 -17.57
N PHE A 146 -1.97 -1.61 -17.79
CA PHE A 146 -1.83 -3.06 -17.74
C PHE A 146 -2.24 -3.65 -16.39
N PHE A 147 -1.84 -3.01 -15.29
CA PHE A 147 -2.27 -3.42 -13.96
C PHE A 147 -3.79 -3.36 -13.80
N SER A 148 -4.43 -2.30 -14.26
CA SER A 148 -5.90 -2.14 -14.19
C SER A 148 -6.63 -3.20 -15.03
N VAL A 149 -6.12 -3.50 -16.22
CA VAL A 149 -6.66 -4.57 -17.08
C VAL A 149 -6.46 -5.94 -16.43
N PHE A 150 -5.27 -6.20 -15.88
CA PHE A 150 -4.96 -7.45 -15.16
C PHE A 150 -5.93 -7.67 -13.99
N VAL A 151 -6.17 -6.65 -13.18
CA VAL A 151 -7.12 -6.72 -12.06
C VAL A 151 -8.55 -6.93 -12.55
N LEU A 152 -8.95 -6.30 -13.67
CA LEU A 152 -10.27 -6.50 -14.27
C LEU A 152 -10.47 -7.95 -14.69
N ILE A 153 -9.52 -8.51 -15.44
CA ILE A 153 -9.56 -9.91 -15.90
C ILE A 153 -9.57 -10.86 -14.71
N GLY A 154 -8.68 -10.64 -13.73
CA GLY A 154 -8.62 -11.44 -12.51
C GLY A 154 -9.93 -11.40 -11.72
N SER A 155 -10.54 -10.21 -11.58
CA SER A 155 -11.83 -10.06 -10.90
C SER A 155 -12.97 -10.79 -11.64
N TYR A 156 -12.94 -10.77 -12.97
CA TYR A 156 -13.91 -11.51 -13.78
C TYR A 156 -13.77 -13.02 -13.62
N ILE A 157 -12.54 -13.55 -13.66
CA ILE A 157 -12.25 -14.98 -13.44
C ILE A 157 -12.71 -15.42 -12.04
N VAL A 158 -12.40 -14.63 -11.02
CA VAL A 158 -12.81 -14.92 -9.62
C VAL A 158 -14.34 -14.92 -9.49
N SER A 159 -15.02 -14.00 -10.18
CA SER A 159 -16.49 -13.95 -10.19
C SER A 159 -17.13 -15.21 -10.78
N ILE A 160 -16.52 -15.79 -11.82
CA ILE A 160 -17.02 -17.02 -12.44
C ILE A 160 -16.68 -18.25 -11.60
N SER A 161 -15.46 -18.32 -11.07
CA SER A 161 -14.96 -19.49 -10.32
C SER A 161 -15.54 -19.62 -8.92
N GLN A 162 -16.22 -18.58 -8.41
CA GLN A 162 -16.74 -18.48 -7.03
C GLN A 162 -15.68 -18.81 -5.95
N CYS A 163 -14.40 -18.64 -6.30
CA CYS A 163 -13.29 -18.99 -5.43
C CYS A 163 -13.03 -17.87 -4.41
N TRP A 164 -13.55 -18.01 -3.20
CA TRP A 164 -13.46 -17.04 -2.10
C TRP A 164 -12.04 -16.62 -1.74
N VAL A 165 -11.06 -17.51 -1.94
CA VAL A 165 -9.64 -17.26 -1.63
C VAL A 165 -9.08 -16.08 -2.45
N TYR A 166 -9.57 -15.88 -3.67
CA TYR A 166 -9.04 -14.84 -4.57
C TYR A 166 -9.79 -13.50 -4.49
N THR A 167 -10.91 -13.42 -3.78
CA THR A 167 -11.69 -12.17 -3.67
C THR A 167 -10.92 -11.03 -3.00
N GLY A 168 -10.00 -11.36 -2.08
CA GLY A 168 -9.11 -10.38 -1.45
C GLY A 168 -7.99 -9.88 -2.37
N LEU A 169 -7.57 -10.71 -3.35
CA LEU A 169 -6.50 -10.37 -4.30
C LEU A 169 -7.00 -9.55 -5.48
N PHE A 170 -8.22 -9.81 -5.95
CA PHE A 170 -8.83 -9.16 -7.10
C PHE A 170 -10.14 -8.50 -6.71
N ASN A 171 -10.16 -7.18 -6.76
CA ASN A 171 -11.37 -6.39 -6.54
C ASN A 171 -11.58 -5.49 -7.77
N TYR A 172 -12.69 -5.69 -8.48
CA TYR A 172 -13.00 -4.93 -9.71
C TYR A 172 -13.00 -3.41 -9.48
N THR A 173 -13.25 -2.94 -8.27
CA THR A 173 -13.17 -1.49 -7.99
C THR A 173 -11.76 -0.92 -8.14
N GLN A 174 -10.71 -1.75 -8.15
CA GLN A 174 -9.34 -1.31 -8.37
C GLN A 174 -9.09 -0.88 -9.82
N VAL A 175 -9.94 -1.25 -10.76
CA VAL A 175 -9.88 -0.77 -12.16
C VAL A 175 -9.90 0.77 -12.23
N TRP A 176 -10.63 1.41 -11.32
CA TRP A 176 -10.70 2.88 -11.25
C TRP A 176 -9.37 3.56 -10.93
N MET A 177 -8.34 2.80 -10.56
CA MET A 177 -6.97 3.31 -10.39
C MET A 177 -6.39 3.88 -11.69
N VAL A 178 -6.86 3.43 -12.85
CA VAL A 178 -6.46 3.96 -14.15
C VAL A 178 -6.71 5.46 -14.28
N LEU A 179 -7.72 6.00 -13.58
CA LEU A 179 -8.04 7.43 -13.58
C LEU A 179 -6.97 8.30 -12.90
N ALA A 180 -5.97 7.69 -12.26
CA ALA A 180 -4.78 8.41 -11.78
C ALA A 180 -3.81 8.77 -12.92
N ALA A 181 -3.90 8.13 -14.08
CA ALA A 181 -2.99 8.32 -15.20
C ALA A 181 -2.87 9.79 -15.67
N PRO A 182 -3.95 10.57 -15.83
CA PRO A 182 -3.86 12.00 -16.17
C PRO A 182 -3.05 12.80 -15.16
N PHE A 183 -3.23 12.54 -13.86
CA PHE A 183 -2.52 13.26 -12.80
C PHE A 183 -1.03 12.93 -12.81
N ILE A 184 -0.66 11.65 -13.07
CA ILE A 184 0.74 11.22 -13.22
C ILE A 184 1.36 11.86 -14.46
N ALA A 185 0.60 11.98 -15.57
CA ALA A 185 1.06 12.62 -16.79
C ALA A 185 1.37 14.11 -16.59
N LEU A 186 0.52 14.82 -15.85
CA LEU A 186 0.66 16.24 -15.54
C LEU A 186 1.75 16.56 -14.52
N TYR A 187 2.21 15.57 -13.76
CA TYR A 187 3.26 15.78 -12.77
C TYR A 187 4.59 16.15 -13.43
N ASP A 188 5.17 17.30 -13.09
CA ASP A 188 6.36 17.87 -13.72
C ASP A 188 7.69 17.45 -13.08
N ASN A 189 7.68 16.54 -12.11
CA ASN A 189 8.82 16.13 -11.29
C ASN A 189 9.42 17.25 -10.41
N CYS A 190 8.80 18.41 -10.36
CA CYS A 190 9.24 19.49 -9.48
C CYS A 190 8.90 19.17 -8.03
N LYS A 191 9.83 19.53 -7.14
CA LYS A 191 9.61 19.40 -5.71
C LYS A 191 8.58 20.44 -5.26
N GLY A 192 7.36 20.00 -4.98
CA GLY A 192 6.32 20.83 -4.43
C GLY A 192 6.64 21.40 -3.03
N LYS A 193 5.75 22.23 -2.49
CA LYS A 193 5.83 22.74 -1.12
C LYS A 193 5.93 21.58 -0.12
N ASN A 194 6.67 21.77 0.96
CA ASN A 194 6.85 20.75 1.99
C ASN A 194 5.59 20.61 2.84
N MET A 195 4.64 19.82 2.38
CA MET A 195 3.36 19.56 3.07
C MET A 195 3.36 18.24 3.86
N LYS A 196 4.52 17.71 4.23
CA LYS A 196 4.62 16.41 4.93
C LYS A 196 3.74 16.33 6.17
N LYS A 197 3.80 17.33 7.05
CA LYS A 197 3.00 17.37 8.28
C LYS A 197 1.50 17.38 7.97
N PHE A 198 1.09 18.12 6.95
CA PHE A 198 -0.31 18.19 6.52
C PHE A 198 -0.82 16.79 6.13
N PHE A 199 -0.12 16.05 5.28
CA PHE A 199 -0.57 14.74 4.83
C PHE A 199 -0.62 13.69 5.97
N TYR A 200 0.34 13.73 6.90
CA TYR A 200 0.33 12.82 8.05
C TYR A 200 -0.84 13.09 9.01
N ILE A 201 -1.30 14.32 9.12
CA ILE A 201 -2.45 14.70 9.95
C ILE A 201 -3.76 14.53 9.18
N TYR A 202 -3.79 14.94 7.91
CA TYR A 202 -4.99 14.88 7.08
C TYR A 202 -5.54 13.46 6.94
N TYR A 203 -4.65 12.48 6.73
CA TYR A 203 -5.06 11.09 6.52
C TYR A 203 -5.87 10.50 7.69
N PRO A 204 -5.44 10.54 8.96
CA PRO A 204 -6.27 10.08 10.06
C PRO A 204 -7.51 10.97 10.31
N VAL A 205 -7.37 12.28 10.19
CA VAL A 205 -8.46 13.23 10.48
C VAL A 205 -9.65 13.04 9.53
N HIS A 206 -9.42 12.96 8.22
CA HIS A 206 -10.54 12.79 7.28
C HIS A 206 -11.26 11.46 7.46
N ILE A 207 -10.54 10.39 7.84
CA ILE A 207 -11.14 9.08 8.13
C ILE A 207 -11.99 9.15 9.38
N CYS A 208 -11.49 9.77 10.47
CA CYS A 208 -12.28 9.99 11.68
C CYS A 208 -13.54 10.80 11.37
N ALA A 209 -13.42 11.87 10.54
CA ALA A 209 -14.56 12.67 10.13
C ALA A 209 -15.61 11.82 9.37
N PHE A 210 -15.19 10.99 8.42
CA PHE A 210 -16.12 10.11 7.69
C PHE A 210 -16.79 9.05 8.58
N LEU A 211 -16.07 8.52 9.57
CA LEU A 211 -16.66 7.57 10.51
C LEU A 211 -17.69 8.25 11.43
N LEU A 212 -17.41 9.47 11.89
CA LEU A 212 -18.37 10.24 12.69
C LEU A 212 -19.62 10.57 11.88
N ILE A 213 -19.47 11.07 10.65
CA ILE A 213 -20.61 11.37 9.77
C ILE A 213 -21.40 10.10 9.44
N GLY A 214 -20.71 8.99 9.13
CA GLY A 214 -21.36 7.70 8.85
C GLY A 214 -22.11 7.14 10.05
N GLY A 215 -21.63 7.37 11.27
CA GLY A 215 -22.33 6.98 12.51
C GLY A 215 -23.56 7.82 12.85
N PHE A 216 -23.68 9.01 12.28
CA PHE A 216 -24.90 9.86 12.42
C PHE A 216 -25.96 9.58 11.35
N VAL A 217 -25.65 8.76 10.34
CA VAL A 217 -26.56 8.45 9.21
C VAL A 217 -27.24 7.08 9.40
N HIS A 218 -26.87 6.34 10.43
CA HIS A 218 -27.53 5.12 10.90
C HIS A 218 -28.16 5.38 12.26
#